data_a8fada58c01d23f85bb37a2ff17dcbd2
#
_entry.id   a8fada58c01d23f85bb37a2ff17dcbd2
#
_cell.length_a   1.000
_cell.length_b   1.000
_cell.length_c   1.000
_cell.angle_alpha   90.00
_cell.angle_beta   90.00
_cell.angle_gamma   90.00
#
_symmetry.space_group_name_H-M   'P 1'
#
loop_
_entity.id
_entity.type
_entity.pdbx_description
1 polymer ?
#
loop_
_entity_poly.entity_id
_entity_poly.type
_entity_poly.pdbx_seq_one_letter_code
_entity_poly.pdbx_strand_id
1 'polypeptide(L)'
;MSPATAPTIETLTPPPLTAAEVKDHLSLIADMTLVFSASHSFDAVAKSALERVAKYVGAEAASFFMLDDNGQTLICTACYGPVDITGLRLPSNAGIVGRCVQTQQAGIVRDVRKDADFGASVDAKTGFITKSILVAPLTVGRERLGAIEVINKNIGDNLFSPNDLALLHTLSRAAALAIHNLRLTDKLVEQERERHELELAAEIQRDLLPQPSSKDFPIHGINVPARAVSGDFYDILQRPDGRIWFNIADVSGKGMNAALLMAKTSSLFRCLAKSAEHPGQLLNAINNELCETNSHGMFVTMVGGLFDPSTGIVRLTNAGHEPPLLFDIMRESFMSIPADAPPLGIATGIAGPDGYPVVELDLKGGSLYIFTDGLTEATTFGGGMLGIDGVRALIRDHTEETPDLRLKHIAGAVKLPGKPLHDDLTLLVVEDNGVRTAPPKPPGVQLDANTGVIMRIRVPAVADRLKLIRTAAMQAAAYCSCDASWTQDLVLAVDEACQNIIRHAYGGVEGAGDIVVDFAQDGDALSVFLMDFAPPVDISQIKSRDINDVRPGGLGVHLIKSVTDDARFLPPPPGVGNLFKLTKRLPPKVN
;
A
#
# COMPACT_ATOMS: atom_id res chain seq x y z
N MET A 1 62.16 12.76 -15.76
CA MET A 1 61.61 11.39 -15.85
C MET A 1 60.65 11.38 -17.04
N SER A 2 61.09 10.78 -18.15
CA SER A 2 60.24 10.63 -19.35
C SER A 2 59.05 9.75 -19.07
N PRO A 3 57.87 10.02 -19.68
CA PRO A 3 56.71 9.14 -19.54
C PRO A 3 56.99 7.85 -20.35
N ALA A 4 56.79 6.72 -19.70
CA ALA A 4 56.88 5.42 -20.32
C ALA A 4 55.77 5.32 -21.41
N THR A 5 56.22 5.09 -22.64
CA THR A 5 55.38 4.83 -23.80
C THR A 5 54.54 3.54 -23.56
N ALA A 6 53.24 3.69 -23.59
CA ALA A 6 52.33 2.54 -23.60
C ALA A 6 52.68 1.57 -24.75
N PRO A 7 52.62 0.26 -24.55
CA PRO A 7 52.92 -0.70 -25.62
C PRO A 7 51.90 -0.56 -26.74
N THR A 8 52.38 -0.26 -27.92
CA THR A 8 51.60 -0.09 -29.15
C THR A 8 51.00 -1.44 -29.56
N ILE A 9 49.66 -1.50 -29.56
CA ILE A 9 48.96 -2.61 -30.22
C ILE A 9 49.28 -2.49 -31.71
N GLU A 10 50.04 -3.44 -32.25
CA GLU A 10 50.29 -3.52 -33.67
C GLU A 10 48.96 -3.71 -34.42
N THR A 11 48.45 -2.67 -35.05
CA THR A 11 47.36 -2.73 -36.02
C THR A 11 47.94 -3.28 -37.35
N LEU A 12 48.20 -4.59 -37.37
CA LEU A 12 48.59 -5.28 -38.57
C LEU A 12 47.35 -5.52 -39.44
N THR A 13 47.30 -4.93 -40.61
CA THR A 13 46.32 -5.32 -41.64
C THR A 13 46.53 -6.81 -41.97
N PRO A 14 45.50 -7.66 -41.83
CA PRO A 14 45.67 -9.08 -42.09
C PRO A 14 46.01 -9.31 -43.56
N PRO A 15 46.93 -10.24 -43.88
CA PRO A 15 47.15 -10.65 -45.27
C PRO A 15 45.84 -11.22 -45.82
N PRO A 16 45.60 -11.09 -47.13
CA PRO A 16 44.41 -11.63 -47.78
C PRO A 16 44.36 -13.15 -47.58
N LEU A 17 43.21 -13.64 -47.09
CA LEU A 17 42.92 -15.06 -46.94
C LEU A 17 42.81 -15.71 -48.35
N THR A 18 43.23 -16.94 -48.45
CA THR A 18 42.94 -17.78 -49.62
C THR A 18 41.44 -18.13 -49.66
N ALA A 19 40.90 -18.45 -50.84
CA ALA A 19 39.48 -18.82 -50.97
C ALA A 19 39.12 -20.06 -50.13
N ALA A 20 40.05 -20.97 -49.87
CA ALA A 20 39.86 -22.12 -49.00
C ALA A 20 39.75 -21.70 -47.53
N GLU A 21 40.64 -20.86 -47.03
CA GLU A 21 40.62 -20.33 -45.68
C GLU A 21 39.35 -19.49 -45.40
N VAL A 22 38.89 -18.69 -46.40
CA VAL A 22 37.62 -17.96 -46.28
C VAL A 22 36.45 -18.91 -46.10
N LYS A 23 36.39 -20.00 -46.88
CA LYS A 23 35.33 -21.01 -46.79
C LYS A 23 35.34 -21.69 -45.45
N ASP A 24 36.50 -22.08 -44.94
CA ASP A 24 36.64 -22.76 -43.65
C ASP A 24 36.29 -21.84 -42.47
N HIS A 25 36.68 -20.54 -42.52
CA HIS A 25 36.27 -19.54 -41.55
C HIS A 25 34.75 -19.35 -41.51
N LEU A 26 34.11 -19.21 -42.71
CA LEU A 26 32.66 -19.05 -42.81
C LEU A 26 31.93 -20.29 -42.32
N SER A 27 32.42 -21.50 -42.60
CA SER A 27 31.85 -22.74 -42.10
C SER A 27 31.90 -22.80 -40.56
N LEU A 28 33.04 -22.47 -39.94
CA LEU A 28 33.20 -22.45 -38.49
C LEU A 28 32.28 -21.41 -37.84
N ILE A 29 32.20 -20.20 -38.41
CA ILE A 29 31.32 -19.14 -37.89
C ILE A 29 29.86 -19.58 -37.98
N ALA A 30 29.42 -20.15 -39.13
CA ALA A 30 28.03 -20.62 -39.29
C ALA A 30 27.68 -21.74 -38.31
N ASP A 31 28.56 -22.74 -38.18
CA ASP A 31 28.39 -23.86 -37.26
C ASP A 31 28.31 -23.38 -35.80
N MET A 32 29.20 -22.48 -35.42
CA MET A 32 29.23 -21.92 -34.06
C MET A 32 27.99 -21.08 -33.78
N THR A 33 27.53 -20.28 -34.74
CA THR A 33 26.31 -19.50 -34.61
C THR A 33 25.09 -20.40 -34.43
N LEU A 34 25.00 -21.50 -35.20
CA LEU A 34 23.93 -22.50 -35.04
C LEU A 34 23.98 -23.18 -33.65
N VAL A 35 25.16 -23.59 -33.22
CA VAL A 35 25.36 -24.25 -31.92
C VAL A 35 24.94 -23.32 -30.77
N PHE A 36 25.33 -22.05 -30.81
CA PHE A 36 24.93 -21.06 -29.78
C PHE A 36 23.45 -20.71 -29.83
N SER A 37 22.83 -20.66 -31.04
CA SER A 37 21.41 -20.29 -31.20
C SER A 37 20.45 -21.42 -30.86
N ALA A 38 20.87 -22.69 -31.02
CA ALA A 38 20.02 -23.88 -30.79
C ALA A 38 20.00 -24.35 -29.33
N SER A 39 20.87 -23.84 -28.49
CA SER A 39 21.00 -24.29 -27.10
C SER A 39 20.23 -23.42 -26.11
N HIS A 40 19.59 -24.07 -25.15
CA HIS A 40 18.93 -23.43 -24.01
C HIS A 40 19.90 -23.18 -22.84
N SER A 41 21.18 -23.58 -22.95
CA SER A 41 22.20 -23.35 -21.92
C SER A 41 23.54 -23.05 -22.61
N PHE A 42 24.12 -21.90 -22.28
CA PHE A 42 25.44 -21.51 -22.78
C PHE A 42 26.53 -22.47 -22.29
N ASP A 43 26.50 -22.88 -21.04
CA ASP A 43 27.53 -23.73 -20.43
C ASP A 43 27.65 -25.11 -21.13
N ALA A 44 26.50 -25.66 -21.58
CA ALA A 44 26.47 -26.96 -22.26
C ALA A 44 27.21 -26.93 -23.62
N VAL A 45 27.17 -25.80 -24.29
CA VAL A 45 27.78 -25.66 -25.65
C VAL A 45 29.12 -24.94 -25.62
N ALA A 46 29.40 -24.16 -24.60
CA ALA A 46 30.62 -23.34 -24.53
C ALA A 46 31.90 -24.19 -24.59
N LYS A 47 31.95 -25.32 -23.89
CA LYS A 47 33.12 -26.21 -23.88
C LYS A 47 33.38 -26.82 -25.26
N SER A 48 32.33 -27.29 -25.94
CA SER A 48 32.46 -27.82 -27.32
C SER A 48 32.88 -26.73 -28.32
N ALA A 49 32.36 -25.52 -28.10
CA ALA A 49 32.73 -24.36 -28.91
C ALA A 49 34.21 -24.00 -28.73
N LEU A 50 34.69 -23.94 -27.49
CA LEU A 50 36.11 -23.67 -27.21
C LEU A 50 37.03 -24.75 -27.77
N GLU A 51 36.66 -26.02 -27.68
CA GLU A 51 37.40 -27.12 -28.27
C GLU A 51 37.56 -26.96 -29.81
N ARG A 52 36.46 -26.64 -30.48
CA ARG A 52 36.50 -26.42 -31.97
C ARG A 52 37.33 -25.22 -32.34
N VAL A 53 37.22 -24.10 -31.61
CA VAL A 53 38.03 -22.90 -31.84
C VAL A 53 39.49 -23.18 -31.58
N ALA A 54 39.86 -23.81 -30.46
CA ALA A 54 41.24 -24.14 -30.12
C ALA A 54 41.87 -25.07 -31.16
N LYS A 55 41.16 -26.14 -31.59
CA LYS A 55 41.63 -27.05 -32.64
C LYS A 55 41.81 -26.37 -33.98
N TYR A 56 40.88 -25.48 -34.36
CA TYR A 56 40.97 -24.76 -35.63
C TYR A 56 42.16 -23.79 -35.68
N VAL A 57 42.34 -23.01 -34.61
CA VAL A 57 43.46 -22.05 -34.49
C VAL A 57 44.79 -22.76 -34.21
N GLY A 58 44.75 -24.02 -33.76
CA GLY A 58 45.93 -24.80 -33.35
C GLY A 58 46.49 -24.31 -32.04
N ALA A 59 45.67 -24.26 -30.99
CA ALA A 59 46.05 -23.78 -29.67
C ALA A 59 45.91 -24.90 -28.62
N GLU A 60 46.69 -24.79 -27.53
CA GLU A 60 46.71 -25.77 -26.44
C GLU A 60 45.50 -25.67 -25.54
N ALA A 61 44.97 -24.43 -25.32
CA ALA A 61 43.85 -24.16 -24.42
C ALA A 61 43.01 -22.99 -24.90
N ALA A 62 41.73 -22.95 -24.45
CA ALA A 62 40.82 -21.85 -24.64
C ALA A 62 39.86 -21.73 -23.47
N SER A 63 39.39 -20.52 -23.14
CA SER A 63 38.47 -20.29 -22.05
C SER A 63 37.50 -19.12 -22.30
N PHE A 64 36.29 -19.25 -21.75
CA PHE A 64 35.33 -18.15 -21.63
C PHE A 64 35.38 -17.60 -20.24
N PHE A 65 35.59 -16.30 -20.11
CA PHE A 65 35.47 -15.53 -18.89
C PHE A 65 34.25 -14.63 -18.98
N MET A 66 33.31 -14.84 -18.07
CA MET A 66 32.10 -14.02 -17.96
C MET A 66 32.22 -13.02 -16.83
N LEU A 67 31.77 -11.80 -17.08
CA LEU A 67 31.70 -10.75 -16.07
C LEU A 67 30.55 -11.04 -15.13
N ASP A 68 30.80 -10.90 -13.81
CA ASP A 68 29.75 -11.00 -12.79
C ASP A 68 28.78 -9.79 -12.86
N ASP A 69 27.63 -9.90 -12.19
CA ASP A 69 26.58 -8.86 -12.20
C ASP A 69 27.07 -7.52 -11.66
N ASN A 70 28.09 -7.51 -10.78
CA ASN A 70 28.66 -6.30 -10.20
C ASN A 70 29.71 -5.66 -11.12
N GLY A 71 30.10 -6.32 -12.21
CA GLY A 71 31.11 -5.85 -13.13
C GLY A 71 32.55 -5.83 -12.58
N GLN A 72 32.80 -6.47 -11.43
CA GLN A 72 34.09 -6.43 -10.73
C GLN A 72 34.92 -7.69 -10.93
N THR A 73 34.29 -8.83 -11.23
CA THR A 73 34.96 -10.12 -11.29
C THR A 73 34.68 -10.82 -12.61
N LEU A 74 35.72 -11.37 -13.22
CA LEU A 74 35.64 -12.30 -14.34
C LEU A 74 35.66 -13.72 -13.79
N ILE A 75 34.70 -14.55 -14.20
CA ILE A 75 34.57 -15.96 -13.77
C ILE A 75 34.76 -16.83 -15.04
N CYS A 76 35.68 -17.78 -14.99
CA CYS A 76 35.80 -18.78 -16.03
C CYS A 76 34.57 -19.69 -16.00
N THR A 77 33.69 -19.57 -16.99
CA THR A 77 32.46 -20.39 -17.07
C THR A 77 32.67 -21.68 -17.89
N ALA A 78 33.61 -21.67 -18.83
CA ALA A 78 33.97 -22.85 -19.56
C ALA A 78 35.44 -22.78 -20.02
N CYS A 79 36.10 -23.93 -20.07
CA CYS A 79 37.45 -24.03 -20.61
C CYS A 79 37.66 -25.35 -21.38
N TYR A 80 38.63 -25.31 -22.26
CA TYR A 80 39.19 -26.44 -23.00
C TYR A 80 40.71 -26.43 -22.88
N GLY A 81 41.35 -27.57 -22.60
CA GLY A 81 42.80 -27.70 -22.47
C GLY A 81 43.21 -28.74 -21.45
N PRO A 82 44.52 -28.84 -21.15
CA PRO A 82 45.06 -29.85 -20.26
C PRO A 82 44.70 -29.64 -18.76
N VAL A 83 44.28 -28.41 -18.39
CA VAL A 83 43.92 -28.05 -17.03
C VAL A 83 42.53 -27.44 -17.03
N ASP A 84 41.65 -27.92 -16.13
CA ASP A 84 40.32 -27.36 -15.94
C ASP A 84 40.41 -26.18 -14.95
N ILE A 85 40.09 -24.98 -15.45
CA ILE A 85 40.05 -23.75 -14.69
C ILE A 85 38.63 -23.20 -14.52
N THR A 86 37.61 -24.02 -14.77
CA THR A 86 36.21 -23.63 -14.57
C THR A 86 35.97 -23.17 -13.13
N GLY A 87 35.32 -22.03 -12.94
CA GLY A 87 35.10 -21.40 -11.65
C GLY A 87 36.23 -20.49 -11.16
N LEU A 88 37.37 -20.41 -11.88
CA LEU A 88 38.44 -19.46 -11.55
C LEU A 88 37.93 -18.02 -11.62
N ARG A 89 38.25 -17.24 -10.61
CA ARG A 89 37.85 -15.84 -10.46
C ARG A 89 39.05 -14.91 -10.59
N LEU A 90 38.92 -13.90 -11.45
CA LEU A 90 39.93 -12.88 -11.70
C LEU A 90 39.30 -11.48 -11.55
N PRO A 91 40.04 -10.45 -11.05
CA PRO A 91 39.55 -9.07 -11.09
C PRO A 91 39.28 -8.63 -12.53
N SER A 92 38.18 -7.94 -12.79
CA SER A 92 37.79 -7.52 -14.16
C SER A 92 38.71 -6.45 -14.75
N ASN A 93 39.58 -5.85 -13.96
CA ASN A 93 40.54 -4.82 -14.37
C ASN A 93 41.99 -5.30 -14.38
N ALA A 94 42.25 -6.57 -14.15
CA ALA A 94 43.60 -7.11 -14.06
C ALA A 94 43.87 -8.19 -15.13
N GLY A 95 45.12 -8.30 -15.53
CA GLY A 95 45.55 -9.28 -16.51
C GLY A 95 45.17 -8.92 -17.97
N ILE A 96 45.62 -9.74 -18.89
CA ILE A 96 45.37 -9.55 -20.34
C ILE A 96 43.87 -9.65 -20.64
N VAL A 97 43.19 -10.60 -20.03
CA VAL A 97 41.72 -10.77 -20.18
C VAL A 97 40.95 -9.57 -19.62
N GLY A 98 41.32 -9.09 -18.41
CA GLY A 98 40.72 -7.90 -17.82
C GLY A 98 40.95 -6.65 -18.68
N ARG A 99 42.15 -6.42 -19.16
CA ARG A 99 42.46 -5.34 -20.13
C ARG A 99 41.54 -5.42 -21.36
N CYS A 100 41.41 -6.60 -21.97
CA CYS A 100 40.51 -6.81 -23.11
C CYS A 100 39.05 -6.42 -22.81
N VAL A 101 38.53 -6.83 -21.66
CA VAL A 101 37.16 -6.50 -21.23
C VAL A 101 37.01 -4.99 -20.99
N GLN A 102 38.01 -4.34 -20.36
CA GLN A 102 37.94 -2.90 -20.07
C GLN A 102 38.06 -2.04 -21.33
N THR A 103 38.99 -2.38 -22.23
CA THR A 103 39.22 -1.63 -23.47
C THR A 103 38.25 -1.99 -24.59
N GLN A 104 37.57 -3.13 -24.48
CA GLN A 104 36.74 -3.73 -25.55
C GLN A 104 37.52 -3.97 -26.85
N GLN A 105 38.82 -4.22 -26.76
CA GLN A 105 39.68 -4.46 -27.89
C GLN A 105 40.22 -5.89 -27.88
N ALA A 106 40.10 -6.56 -29.01
CA ALA A 106 40.76 -7.85 -29.23
C ALA A 106 42.26 -7.64 -29.39
N GLY A 107 43.05 -8.60 -28.93
CA GLY A 107 44.48 -8.47 -28.95
C GLY A 107 45.26 -9.79 -29.04
N ILE A 108 46.52 -9.71 -29.54
CA ILE A 108 47.50 -10.78 -29.57
C ILE A 108 48.64 -10.43 -28.64
N VAL A 109 48.98 -11.32 -27.71
CA VAL A 109 50.22 -11.26 -26.91
C VAL A 109 51.08 -12.44 -27.28
N ARG A 110 52.15 -12.16 -28.05
CA ARG A 110 53.02 -13.22 -28.61
C ARG A 110 54.00 -13.82 -27.59
N ASP A 111 54.44 -13.03 -26.61
CA ASP A 111 55.23 -13.47 -25.46
C ASP A 111 54.71 -12.82 -24.19
N VAL A 112 53.96 -13.56 -23.39
CA VAL A 112 53.31 -13.04 -22.20
C VAL A 112 54.29 -12.50 -21.15
N ARG A 113 55.53 -12.97 -21.13
CA ARG A 113 56.56 -12.51 -20.19
C ARG A 113 57.00 -11.06 -20.44
N LYS A 114 56.69 -10.53 -21.63
CA LYS A 114 56.97 -9.14 -22.01
C LYS A 114 55.76 -8.20 -21.82
N ASP A 115 54.60 -8.76 -21.49
CA ASP A 115 53.39 -7.97 -21.27
C ASP A 115 53.29 -7.59 -19.79
N ALA A 116 53.17 -6.30 -19.49
CA ALA A 116 53.13 -5.77 -18.12
C ALA A 116 51.90 -6.22 -17.31
N ASP A 117 50.81 -6.57 -18.01
CA ASP A 117 49.57 -7.01 -17.38
C ASP A 117 49.51 -8.53 -17.19
N PHE A 118 50.52 -9.28 -17.62
CA PHE A 118 50.53 -10.73 -17.43
C PHE A 118 50.74 -11.10 -15.96
N GLY A 119 49.75 -11.77 -15.37
CA GLY A 119 49.80 -12.29 -14.02
C GLY A 119 50.12 -13.78 -13.96
N ALA A 120 51.35 -14.15 -13.62
CA ALA A 120 51.76 -15.55 -13.50
C ALA A 120 51.07 -16.35 -12.39
N SER A 121 50.12 -15.77 -11.65
CA SER A 121 49.44 -16.39 -10.52
C SER A 121 48.57 -17.59 -10.92
N VAL A 122 48.00 -17.56 -12.12
CA VAL A 122 47.19 -18.68 -12.66
C VAL A 122 48.11 -19.83 -13.04
N ASP A 123 49.19 -19.54 -13.76
CA ASP A 123 50.20 -20.55 -14.14
C ASP A 123 50.79 -21.21 -12.88
N ALA A 124 51.12 -20.44 -11.86
CA ALA A 124 51.65 -20.96 -10.59
C ALA A 124 50.69 -21.92 -9.87
N LYS A 125 49.38 -21.67 -9.97
CA LYS A 125 48.34 -22.52 -9.36
C LYS A 125 48.04 -23.77 -10.16
N THR A 126 48.10 -23.67 -11.48
CA THR A 126 47.68 -24.72 -12.42
C THR A 126 48.82 -25.62 -12.90
N GLY A 127 50.06 -25.14 -12.80
CA GLY A 127 51.21 -25.76 -13.42
C GLY A 127 51.27 -25.64 -14.95
N PHE A 128 50.32 -24.94 -15.57
CA PHE A 128 50.29 -24.67 -17.00
C PHE A 128 51.23 -23.51 -17.32
N ILE A 129 51.94 -23.59 -18.41
CA ILE A 129 52.90 -22.55 -18.81
C ILE A 129 52.29 -21.78 -19.99
N THR A 130 51.84 -20.58 -19.71
CA THR A 130 51.35 -19.66 -20.74
C THR A 130 52.50 -18.98 -21.45
N LYS A 131 52.52 -19.07 -22.80
CA LYS A 131 53.55 -18.48 -23.66
C LYS A 131 52.99 -17.34 -24.51
N SER A 132 51.82 -17.57 -25.13
CA SER A 132 51.12 -16.59 -25.97
C SER A 132 49.62 -16.62 -25.74
N ILE A 133 48.97 -15.48 -25.86
CA ILE A 133 47.51 -15.32 -25.70
C ILE A 133 46.94 -14.59 -26.89
N LEU A 134 45.82 -15.08 -27.38
CA LEU A 134 44.91 -14.42 -28.27
C LEU A 134 43.58 -14.19 -27.51
N VAL A 135 43.12 -12.95 -27.42
CA VAL A 135 41.94 -12.59 -26.62
C VAL A 135 40.98 -11.71 -27.42
N ALA A 136 39.68 -11.94 -27.24
CA ALA A 136 38.64 -11.10 -27.84
C ALA A 136 37.50 -10.82 -26.84
N PRO A 137 36.96 -9.60 -26.84
CA PRO A 137 35.88 -9.24 -25.89
C PRO A 137 34.55 -9.83 -26.35
N LEU A 138 33.74 -10.21 -25.35
CA LEU A 138 32.33 -10.56 -25.52
C LEU A 138 31.51 -9.31 -25.24
N THR A 139 31.03 -8.63 -26.28
CA THR A 139 30.32 -7.36 -26.17
C THR A 139 29.12 -7.30 -27.09
N VAL A 140 28.02 -6.69 -26.63
CA VAL A 140 26.84 -6.37 -27.43
C VAL A 140 26.53 -4.88 -27.25
N GLY A 141 26.71 -4.10 -28.30
CA GLY A 141 26.61 -2.64 -28.19
C GLY A 141 27.64 -2.05 -27.21
N ARG A 142 27.16 -1.51 -26.08
CA ARG A 142 28.00 -0.98 -24.99
C ARG A 142 28.11 -1.93 -23.79
N GLU A 143 27.37 -3.03 -23.81
CA GLU A 143 27.35 -3.99 -22.73
C GLU A 143 28.58 -4.90 -22.82
N ARG A 144 29.31 -5.03 -21.71
CA ARG A 144 30.47 -5.91 -21.56
C ARG A 144 29.98 -7.20 -20.87
N LEU A 145 30.10 -8.33 -21.57
CA LEU A 145 29.69 -9.63 -21.05
C LEU A 145 30.88 -10.43 -20.51
N GLY A 146 32.08 -10.22 -21.07
CA GLY A 146 33.27 -10.95 -20.70
C GLY A 146 34.32 -10.96 -21.82
N ALA A 147 35.09 -12.04 -21.90
CA ALA A 147 36.05 -12.29 -23.00
C ALA A 147 36.21 -13.78 -23.29
N ILE A 148 36.64 -14.09 -24.52
CA ILE A 148 37.17 -15.39 -24.90
C ILE A 148 38.69 -15.26 -25.06
N GLU A 149 39.45 -16.20 -24.51
CA GLU A 149 40.87 -16.31 -24.72
C GLU A 149 41.25 -17.66 -25.33
N VAL A 150 42.32 -17.67 -26.09
CA VAL A 150 42.94 -18.84 -26.67
C VAL A 150 44.44 -18.77 -26.40
N ILE A 151 45.03 -19.87 -25.89
CA ILE A 151 46.36 -19.86 -25.29
C ILE A 151 47.27 -20.84 -26.03
N ASN A 152 48.55 -20.44 -26.25
CA ASN A 152 49.65 -21.22 -26.78
C ASN A 152 49.38 -21.84 -28.17
N LYS A 153 49.60 -21.10 -29.21
CA LYS A 153 49.57 -21.66 -30.58
C LYS A 153 50.69 -22.72 -30.73
N ASN A 154 50.32 -23.88 -31.24
CA ASN A 154 51.21 -25.04 -31.37
C ASN A 154 51.33 -25.58 -32.80
N ILE A 155 50.88 -24.82 -33.78
CA ILE A 155 51.00 -25.12 -35.24
C ILE A 155 51.71 -23.99 -36.00
N GLY A 156 52.32 -24.32 -37.13
CA GLY A 156 53.04 -23.36 -37.96
C GLY A 156 54.29 -22.82 -37.28
N ASP A 157 54.43 -21.50 -37.20
CA ASP A 157 55.51 -20.79 -36.51
C ASP A 157 55.28 -20.64 -34.99
N ASN A 158 54.22 -21.23 -34.42
CA ASN A 158 53.78 -21.12 -33.04
C ASN A 158 53.39 -19.68 -32.62
N LEU A 159 53.05 -18.82 -33.56
CA LEU A 159 52.62 -17.44 -33.32
C LEU A 159 51.18 -17.22 -33.82
N PHE A 160 50.39 -16.52 -33.03
CA PHE A 160 49.07 -16.08 -33.46
C PHE A 160 49.20 -15.04 -34.57
N SER A 161 48.40 -15.20 -35.62
CA SER A 161 48.36 -14.31 -36.78
C SER A 161 47.23 -13.27 -36.65
N PRO A 162 47.28 -12.19 -37.44
CA PRO A 162 46.15 -11.26 -37.54
C PRO A 162 44.85 -11.90 -38.04
N ASN A 163 44.94 -12.98 -38.83
CA ASN A 163 43.77 -13.75 -39.28
C ASN A 163 43.13 -14.54 -38.16
N ASP A 164 43.94 -15.12 -37.24
CA ASP A 164 43.45 -15.76 -36.01
C ASP A 164 42.68 -14.75 -35.14
N LEU A 165 43.20 -13.51 -35.04
CA LEU A 165 42.54 -12.43 -34.29
C LEU A 165 41.21 -12.04 -34.92
N ALA A 166 41.16 -11.84 -36.23
CA ALA A 166 39.94 -11.49 -36.96
C ALA A 166 38.85 -12.58 -36.79
N LEU A 167 39.26 -13.85 -36.88
CA LEU A 167 38.39 -15.00 -36.66
C LEU A 167 37.85 -15.01 -35.23
N LEU A 168 38.73 -14.98 -34.22
CA LEU A 168 38.31 -14.99 -32.80
C LEU A 168 37.41 -13.81 -32.49
N HIS A 169 37.68 -12.61 -32.98
CA HIS A 169 36.86 -11.42 -32.81
C HIS A 169 35.46 -11.58 -33.43
N THR A 170 35.36 -12.23 -34.59
CA THR A 170 34.05 -12.52 -35.23
C THR A 170 33.27 -13.55 -34.42
N LEU A 171 33.91 -14.62 -33.96
CA LEU A 171 33.30 -15.64 -33.12
C LEU A 171 32.88 -15.09 -31.75
N SER A 172 33.70 -14.22 -31.15
CA SER A 172 33.36 -13.59 -29.86
C SER A 172 32.10 -12.74 -29.97
N ARG A 173 31.89 -12.04 -31.08
CA ARG A 173 30.65 -11.26 -31.30
C ARG A 173 29.43 -12.17 -31.48
N ALA A 174 29.55 -13.27 -32.21
CA ALA A 174 28.47 -14.25 -32.35
C ALA A 174 28.12 -14.90 -30.99
N ALA A 175 29.13 -15.30 -30.23
CA ALA A 175 28.96 -15.85 -28.89
C ALA A 175 28.31 -14.82 -27.92
N ALA A 176 28.80 -13.56 -27.96
CA ALA A 176 28.26 -12.50 -27.13
C ALA A 176 26.76 -12.26 -27.40
N LEU A 177 26.36 -12.22 -28.69
CA LEU A 177 24.94 -12.04 -29.04
C LEU A 177 24.08 -13.21 -28.57
N ALA A 178 24.57 -14.44 -28.70
CA ALA A 178 23.88 -15.63 -28.23
C ALA A 178 23.68 -15.61 -26.68
N ILE A 179 24.76 -15.28 -25.95
CA ILE A 179 24.71 -15.13 -24.48
C ILE A 179 23.72 -14.05 -24.07
N HIS A 180 23.74 -12.90 -24.73
CA HIS A 180 22.82 -11.79 -24.46
C HIS A 180 21.36 -12.20 -24.70
N ASN A 181 21.07 -12.88 -25.79
CA ASN A 181 19.74 -13.38 -26.12
C ASN A 181 19.23 -14.40 -25.08
N LEU A 182 20.09 -15.34 -24.65
CA LEU A 182 19.75 -16.30 -23.60
C LEU A 182 19.40 -15.57 -22.29
N ARG A 183 20.22 -14.62 -21.83
CA ARG A 183 19.96 -13.82 -20.64
C ARG A 183 18.65 -13.03 -20.74
N LEU A 184 18.32 -12.48 -21.90
CA LEU A 184 17.05 -11.78 -22.13
C LEU A 184 15.87 -12.75 -22.06
N THR A 185 15.99 -13.93 -22.65
CA THR A 185 14.95 -14.96 -22.61
C THR A 185 14.69 -15.42 -21.19
N ASP A 186 15.74 -15.71 -20.42
CA ASP A 186 15.61 -16.12 -19.01
C ASP A 186 14.92 -15.04 -18.17
N LYS A 187 15.30 -13.76 -18.36
CA LYS A 187 14.64 -12.63 -17.69
C LYS A 187 13.16 -12.51 -18.05
N LEU A 188 12.82 -12.70 -19.33
CA LEU A 188 11.42 -12.64 -19.79
C LEU A 188 10.59 -13.79 -19.20
N VAL A 189 11.14 -14.99 -19.15
CA VAL A 189 10.47 -16.16 -18.56
C VAL A 189 10.21 -15.93 -17.06
N GLU A 190 11.20 -15.41 -16.33
CA GLU A 190 11.04 -15.12 -14.89
C GLU A 190 10.01 -14.01 -14.65
N GLN A 191 10.05 -12.91 -15.43
CA GLN A 191 9.05 -11.84 -15.34
C GLN A 191 7.63 -12.33 -15.64
N GLU A 192 7.48 -13.22 -16.65
CA GLU A 192 6.17 -13.78 -16.99
C GLU A 192 5.68 -14.71 -15.90
N ARG A 193 6.57 -15.48 -15.28
CA ARG A 193 6.23 -16.31 -14.10
C ARG A 193 5.78 -15.47 -12.92
N GLU A 194 6.55 -14.44 -12.55
CA GLU A 194 6.19 -13.52 -11.47
C GLU A 194 4.83 -12.84 -11.76
N ARG A 195 4.60 -12.42 -12.99
CA ARG A 195 3.32 -11.83 -13.41
C ARG A 195 2.17 -12.81 -13.22
N HIS A 196 2.35 -14.04 -13.65
CA HIS A 196 1.31 -15.08 -13.53
C HIS A 196 1.00 -15.42 -12.07
N GLU A 197 2.02 -15.49 -11.20
CA GLU A 197 1.84 -15.70 -9.76
C GLU A 197 1.03 -14.55 -9.12
N LEU A 198 1.30 -13.30 -9.53
CA LEU A 198 0.53 -12.12 -9.07
C LEU A 198 -0.91 -12.13 -9.61
N GLU A 199 -1.15 -12.56 -10.85
CA GLU A 199 -2.50 -12.70 -11.43
C GLU A 199 -3.34 -13.73 -10.67
N LEU A 200 -2.76 -14.88 -10.33
CA LEU A 200 -3.42 -15.90 -9.50
C LEU A 200 -3.76 -15.37 -8.09
N ALA A 201 -2.83 -14.65 -7.47
CA ALA A 201 -3.09 -14.02 -6.18
C ALA A 201 -4.23 -13.00 -6.25
N ALA A 202 -4.31 -12.22 -7.33
CA ALA A 202 -5.39 -11.27 -7.58
C ALA A 202 -6.76 -11.96 -7.78
N GLU A 203 -6.80 -13.15 -8.42
CA GLU A 203 -8.02 -13.95 -8.52
C GLU A 203 -8.52 -14.42 -7.15
N ILE A 204 -7.63 -15.00 -6.35
CA ILE A 204 -7.95 -15.43 -4.98
C ILE A 204 -8.45 -14.24 -4.15
N GLN A 205 -7.83 -13.08 -4.30
CA GLN A 205 -8.20 -11.88 -3.57
C GLN A 205 -9.59 -11.35 -3.97
N ARG A 206 -9.92 -11.38 -5.26
CA ARG A 206 -11.27 -11.03 -5.76
C ARG A 206 -12.37 -11.93 -5.21
N ASP A 207 -12.08 -13.21 -4.99
CA ASP A 207 -13.03 -14.15 -4.39
C ASP A 207 -13.29 -13.87 -2.90
N LEU A 208 -12.40 -13.13 -2.22
CA LEU A 208 -12.60 -12.67 -0.85
C LEU A 208 -13.55 -11.47 -0.77
N LEU A 209 -13.69 -10.68 -1.85
CA LEU A 209 -14.61 -9.55 -1.87
C LEU A 209 -16.07 -10.03 -1.96
N PRO A 210 -17.03 -9.25 -1.44
CA PRO A 210 -18.44 -9.60 -1.55
C PRO A 210 -18.88 -9.66 -3.01
N GLN A 211 -19.74 -10.64 -3.34
CA GLN A 211 -20.39 -10.70 -4.65
C GLN A 211 -21.30 -9.47 -4.83
N PRO A 212 -21.50 -9.00 -6.08
CA PRO A 212 -22.38 -7.88 -6.36
C PRO A 212 -23.75 -8.07 -5.72
N SER A 213 -24.19 -7.08 -4.96
CA SER A 213 -25.50 -7.09 -4.30
C SER A 213 -26.63 -6.91 -5.31
N SER A 214 -27.86 -7.33 -4.96
CA SER A 214 -29.04 -6.98 -5.74
C SER A 214 -29.25 -5.45 -5.73
N LYS A 215 -29.92 -4.91 -6.75
CA LYS A 215 -30.16 -3.45 -6.86
C LYS A 215 -30.86 -2.83 -5.65
N ASP A 216 -31.68 -3.63 -4.97
CA ASP A 216 -32.46 -3.20 -3.80
C ASP A 216 -31.72 -3.42 -2.47
N PHE A 217 -30.50 -3.94 -2.52
CA PHE A 217 -29.71 -4.14 -1.31
C PHE A 217 -29.19 -2.79 -0.79
N PRO A 218 -29.22 -2.53 0.53
CA PRO A 218 -28.94 -1.19 1.05
C PRO A 218 -27.44 -0.84 1.11
N ILE A 219 -26.55 -1.77 0.80
CA ILE A 219 -25.10 -1.54 0.87
C ILE A 219 -24.44 -1.97 -0.44
N HIS A 220 -23.72 -1.06 -1.07
CA HIS A 220 -22.97 -1.31 -2.29
C HIS A 220 -21.51 -0.89 -2.13
N GLY A 221 -20.61 -1.61 -2.78
CA GLY A 221 -19.18 -1.29 -2.75
C GLY A 221 -18.50 -1.58 -4.08
N ILE A 222 -17.41 -0.89 -4.31
CA ILE A 222 -16.52 -1.10 -5.45
C ILE A 222 -15.07 -1.02 -4.97
N ASN A 223 -14.24 -1.95 -5.46
CA ASN A 223 -12.80 -1.94 -5.27
C ASN A 223 -12.13 -1.92 -6.64
N VAL A 224 -11.21 -0.99 -6.85
CA VAL A 224 -10.44 -0.79 -8.10
C VAL A 224 -8.96 -0.81 -7.74
N PRO A 225 -8.28 -1.94 -7.90
CA PRO A 225 -6.85 -2.05 -7.62
C PRO A 225 -6.02 -1.15 -8.52
N ALA A 226 -4.99 -0.49 -7.97
CA ALA A 226 -3.99 0.26 -8.72
C ALA A 226 -2.94 -0.66 -9.36
N ARG A 227 -2.73 -1.85 -8.77
CA ARG A 227 -1.77 -2.89 -9.21
C ARG A 227 -2.48 -4.22 -9.41
N ALA A 228 -1.70 -5.29 -9.59
CA ALA A 228 -2.26 -6.65 -9.72
C ALA A 228 -3.04 -7.07 -8.46
N VAL A 229 -2.51 -6.80 -7.28
CA VAL A 229 -3.13 -7.08 -5.98
C VAL A 229 -3.36 -5.78 -5.21
N SER A 230 -4.42 -5.74 -4.38
CA SER A 230 -4.85 -4.58 -3.59
C SER A 230 -4.52 -4.75 -2.10
N GLY A 231 -4.14 -3.65 -1.43
CA GLY A 231 -4.15 -3.54 0.03
C GLY A 231 -5.55 -3.26 0.58
N ASP A 232 -6.37 -2.59 -0.22
CA ASP A 232 -7.72 -2.21 0.11
C ASP A 232 -8.72 -3.37 0.00
N PHE A 233 -9.73 -3.33 0.85
CA PHE A 233 -10.90 -4.21 0.72
C PHE A 233 -12.13 -3.63 1.41
N TYR A 234 -13.28 -4.20 1.09
CA TYR A 234 -14.52 -4.01 1.82
C TYR A 234 -15.22 -5.36 2.00
N ASP A 235 -16.11 -5.44 2.98
CA ASP A 235 -16.92 -6.63 3.17
C ASP A 235 -18.34 -6.27 3.61
N ILE A 236 -19.28 -7.16 3.30
CA ILE A 236 -20.71 -7.01 3.59
C ILE A 236 -21.23 -8.38 4.03
N LEU A 237 -21.73 -8.47 5.28
CA LEU A 237 -22.20 -9.73 5.86
C LEU A 237 -23.61 -9.56 6.44
N GLN A 238 -24.60 -10.18 5.84
CA GLN A 238 -25.96 -10.18 6.37
C GLN A 238 -26.07 -11.15 7.56
N ARG A 239 -26.67 -10.66 8.64
CA ARG A 239 -26.98 -11.46 9.83
C ARG A 239 -28.37 -12.14 9.72
N PRO A 240 -28.60 -13.25 10.44
CA PRO A 240 -29.92 -13.89 10.48
C PRO A 240 -31.04 -12.99 11.03
N ASP A 241 -30.69 -11.97 11.85
CA ASP A 241 -31.62 -11.00 12.41
C ASP A 241 -31.95 -9.83 11.46
N GLY A 242 -31.44 -9.87 10.23
CA GLY A 242 -31.67 -8.85 9.20
C GLY A 242 -30.70 -7.67 9.25
N ARG A 243 -29.92 -7.50 10.32
CA ARG A 243 -28.84 -6.48 10.39
C ARG A 243 -27.70 -6.85 9.45
N ILE A 244 -26.94 -5.85 9.04
CA ILE A 244 -25.87 -6.01 8.04
C ILE A 244 -24.57 -5.46 8.58
N TRP A 245 -23.55 -6.32 8.74
CA TRP A 245 -22.19 -5.92 8.97
C TRP A 245 -21.58 -5.40 7.69
N PHE A 246 -20.81 -4.33 7.79
CA PHE A 246 -19.97 -3.83 6.69
C PHE A 246 -18.62 -3.36 7.22
N ASN A 247 -17.63 -3.37 6.36
CA ASN A 247 -16.36 -2.69 6.60
C ASN A 247 -15.79 -2.14 5.29
N ILE A 248 -14.86 -1.23 5.43
CA ILE A 248 -13.89 -0.81 4.44
C ILE A 248 -12.55 -0.66 5.15
N ALA A 249 -11.48 -1.06 4.51
CA ALA A 249 -10.16 -1.03 5.13
C ALA A 249 -9.07 -0.82 4.08
N ASP A 250 -7.98 -0.20 4.51
CA ASP A 250 -6.75 -0.02 3.77
C ASP A 250 -5.56 -0.50 4.61
N VAL A 251 -4.69 -1.29 3.98
CA VAL A 251 -3.50 -1.88 4.59
C VAL A 251 -2.27 -1.06 4.26
N SER A 252 -1.53 -0.64 5.27
CA SER A 252 -0.28 0.09 5.10
C SER A 252 0.72 -0.66 4.22
N GLY A 253 1.30 0.01 3.21
CA GLY A 253 2.25 -0.58 2.26
C GLY A 253 1.57 -1.08 0.99
N LYS A 254 2.35 -1.69 0.08
CA LYS A 254 1.87 -2.10 -1.26
C LYS A 254 2.41 -3.47 -1.65
N GLY A 255 1.71 -4.12 -2.58
CA GLY A 255 2.12 -5.41 -3.13
C GLY A 255 1.72 -6.62 -2.29
N MET A 256 2.46 -7.73 -2.42
CA MET A 256 2.06 -9.03 -1.86
C MET A 256 1.89 -9.03 -0.34
N ASN A 257 2.73 -8.30 0.41
CA ASN A 257 2.64 -8.25 1.87
C ASN A 257 1.34 -7.57 2.32
N ALA A 258 0.95 -6.46 1.67
CA ALA A 258 -0.32 -5.77 1.93
C ALA A 258 -1.50 -6.67 1.57
N ALA A 259 -1.45 -7.35 0.43
CA ALA A 259 -2.48 -8.29 -0.02
C ALA A 259 -2.69 -9.47 0.94
N LEU A 260 -1.62 -10.02 1.53
CA LEU A 260 -1.70 -11.10 2.52
C LEU A 260 -2.31 -10.61 3.85
N LEU A 261 -1.91 -9.42 4.31
CA LEU A 261 -2.49 -8.83 5.53
C LEU A 261 -3.96 -8.47 5.33
N MET A 262 -4.33 -7.96 4.15
CA MET A 262 -5.73 -7.76 3.73
C MET A 262 -6.53 -9.06 3.84
N ALA A 263 -6.06 -10.16 3.22
CA ALA A 263 -6.75 -11.44 3.25
C ALA A 263 -6.92 -11.98 4.68
N LYS A 264 -5.90 -11.83 5.53
CA LYS A 264 -5.97 -12.17 6.95
C LYS A 264 -7.03 -11.32 7.66
N THR A 265 -7.01 -10.01 7.47
CA THR A 265 -7.93 -9.06 8.14
C THR A 265 -9.38 -9.30 7.71
N SER A 266 -9.64 -9.51 6.41
CA SER A 266 -10.95 -9.87 5.88
C SER A 266 -11.46 -11.18 6.48
N SER A 267 -10.62 -12.21 6.58
CA SER A 267 -10.96 -13.49 7.18
C SER A 267 -11.31 -13.36 8.66
N LEU A 268 -10.54 -12.57 9.42
CA LEU A 268 -10.82 -12.27 10.83
C LEU A 268 -12.16 -11.53 10.99
N PHE A 269 -12.42 -10.54 10.14
CA PHE A 269 -13.68 -9.81 10.17
C PHE A 269 -14.87 -10.78 9.94
N ARG A 270 -14.83 -11.61 8.90
CA ARG A 270 -15.89 -12.59 8.60
C ARG A 270 -16.10 -13.61 9.71
N CYS A 271 -15.02 -14.04 10.36
CA CYS A 271 -15.09 -15.01 11.45
C CYS A 271 -15.71 -14.39 12.71
N LEU A 272 -15.18 -13.25 13.15
CA LEU A 272 -15.55 -12.62 14.41
C LEU A 272 -16.90 -11.89 14.34
N ALA A 273 -17.28 -11.33 13.19
CA ALA A 273 -18.57 -10.68 12.98
C ALA A 273 -19.78 -11.60 13.21
N LYS A 274 -19.61 -12.94 13.08
CA LYS A 274 -20.67 -13.91 13.34
C LYS A 274 -21.16 -13.93 14.79
N SER A 275 -20.27 -13.64 15.74
CA SER A 275 -20.55 -13.66 17.17
C SER A 275 -20.56 -12.26 17.81
N ALA A 276 -20.04 -11.26 17.12
CA ALA A 276 -20.00 -9.90 17.64
C ALA A 276 -21.38 -9.23 17.63
N GLU A 277 -21.63 -8.38 18.64
CA GLU A 277 -22.85 -7.58 18.74
C GLU A 277 -22.58 -6.08 18.54
N HIS A 278 -21.34 -5.62 18.74
CA HIS A 278 -20.96 -4.22 18.68
C HIS A 278 -19.70 -4.00 17.82
N PRO A 279 -19.67 -2.97 16.95
CA PRO A 279 -18.52 -2.69 16.07
C PRO A 279 -17.21 -2.48 16.85
N GLY A 280 -17.27 -1.74 17.97
CA GLY A 280 -16.07 -1.45 18.77
C GLY A 280 -15.41 -2.71 19.36
N GLN A 281 -16.20 -3.67 19.80
CA GLN A 281 -15.70 -4.95 20.31
C GLN A 281 -15.13 -5.82 19.17
N LEU A 282 -15.80 -5.82 18.01
CA LEU A 282 -15.33 -6.54 16.82
C LEU A 282 -13.95 -6.04 16.37
N LEU A 283 -13.79 -4.71 16.22
CA LEU A 283 -12.51 -4.15 15.80
C LEU A 283 -11.41 -4.35 16.85
N ASN A 284 -11.75 -4.30 18.14
CA ASN A 284 -10.79 -4.59 19.21
C ASN A 284 -10.30 -6.05 19.16
N ALA A 285 -11.19 -7.00 18.90
CA ALA A 285 -10.81 -8.40 18.73
C ALA A 285 -9.90 -8.59 17.51
N ILE A 286 -10.22 -7.97 16.36
CA ILE A 286 -9.38 -7.99 15.17
C ILE A 286 -8.01 -7.36 15.45
N ASN A 287 -7.97 -6.21 16.14
CA ASN A 287 -6.72 -5.55 16.51
C ASN A 287 -5.80 -6.46 17.32
N ASN A 288 -6.33 -7.14 18.33
CA ASN A 288 -5.55 -8.03 19.18
C ASN A 288 -4.95 -9.19 18.38
N GLU A 289 -5.74 -9.85 17.52
CA GLU A 289 -5.29 -10.91 16.62
C GLU A 289 -4.21 -10.44 15.61
N LEU A 290 -4.34 -9.20 15.13
CA LEU A 290 -3.33 -8.61 14.25
C LEU A 290 -2.04 -8.34 15.02
N CYS A 291 -2.11 -7.78 16.23
CA CYS A 291 -0.93 -7.46 17.05
C CYS A 291 -0.13 -8.70 17.45
N GLU A 292 -0.79 -9.84 17.73
CA GLU A 292 -0.12 -11.09 18.13
C GLU A 292 0.82 -11.64 17.05
N THR A 293 0.53 -11.36 15.79
CA THR A 293 1.23 -11.97 14.65
C THR A 293 1.94 -10.97 13.75
N ASN A 294 1.89 -9.67 14.07
CA ASN A 294 2.47 -8.61 13.25
C ASN A 294 3.97 -8.43 13.52
N SER A 295 4.80 -9.12 12.74
CA SER A 295 6.27 -9.04 12.83
C SER A 295 6.90 -7.94 11.97
N HIS A 296 6.11 -7.26 11.12
CA HIS A 296 6.64 -6.34 10.09
C HIS A 296 6.25 -4.87 10.31
N GLY A 297 5.58 -4.54 11.43
CA GLY A 297 5.15 -3.16 11.72
C GLY A 297 4.09 -2.60 10.77
N MET A 298 3.38 -3.47 10.02
CA MET A 298 2.27 -3.08 9.16
C MET A 298 1.00 -2.87 9.99
N PHE A 299 0.12 -2.00 9.55
CA PHE A 299 -1.14 -1.71 10.21
C PHE A 299 -2.29 -1.63 9.20
N VAL A 300 -3.51 -1.62 9.68
CA VAL A 300 -4.72 -1.55 8.86
C VAL A 300 -5.61 -0.42 9.37
N THR A 301 -5.93 0.55 8.51
CA THR A 301 -6.99 1.50 8.79
C THR A 301 -8.34 0.85 8.45
N MET A 302 -9.36 1.03 9.30
CA MET A 302 -10.64 0.37 9.06
C MET A 302 -11.82 1.18 9.60
N VAL A 303 -12.87 1.29 8.81
CA VAL A 303 -14.22 1.59 9.31
C VAL A 303 -15.00 0.28 9.34
N GLY A 304 -15.48 -0.10 10.50
CA GLY A 304 -16.37 -1.25 10.67
C GLY A 304 -17.71 -0.82 11.25
N GLY A 305 -18.81 -1.30 10.68
CA GLY A 305 -20.14 -0.89 11.12
C GLY A 305 -21.20 -1.98 11.04
N LEU A 306 -22.29 -1.75 11.75
CA LEU A 306 -23.50 -2.57 11.76
C LEU A 306 -24.68 -1.68 11.38
N PHE A 307 -25.31 -1.97 10.27
CA PHE A 307 -26.51 -1.29 9.78
C PHE A 307 -27.76 -2.11 10.11
N ASP A 308 -28.79 -1.43 10.60
CA ASP A 308 -30.12 -1.98 10.82
C ASP A 308 -31.11 -1.37 9.79
N PRO A 309 -31.45 -2.09 8.71
CA PRO A 309 -32.36 -1.57 7.69
C PRO A 309 -33.78 -1.30 8.23
N SER A 310 -34.19 -1.95 9.32
CA SER A 310 -35.52 -1.78 9.89
C SER A 310 -35.69 -0.43 10.60
N THR A 311 -34.59 0.13 11.10
CA THR A 311 -34.56 1.41 11.83
C THR A 311 -33.89 2.54 11.06
N GLY A 312 -33.07 2.21 10.06
CA GLY A 312 -32.17 3.17 9.38
C GLY A 312 -30.97 3.58 10.23
N ILE A 313 -30.67 2.84 11.30
CA ILE A 313 -29.58 3.15 12.22
C ILE A 313 -28.31 2.43 11.81
N VAL A 314 -27.22 3.19 11.73
CA VAL A 314 -25.85 2.68 11.58
C VAL A 314 -25.08 2.88 12.87
N ARG A 315 -24.49 1.81 13.39
CA ARG A 315 -23.44 1.89 14.42
C ARG A 315 -22.11 1.61 13.78
N LEU A 316 -21.16 2.52 13.86
CA LEU A 316 -19.84 2.35 13.27
C LEU A 316 -18.72 2.77 14.21
N THR A 317 -17.52 2.28 13.92
CA THR A 317 -16.27 2.69 14.56
C THR A 317 -15.23 2.94 13.47
N ASN A 318 -14.40 3.97 13.66
CA ASN A 318 -13.34 4.36 12.73
C ASN A 318 -11.97 4.19 13.39
N ALA A 319 -11.24 3.19 12.95
CA ALA A 319 -9.88 2.88 13.38
C ALA A 319 -8.85 3.51 12.44
N GLY A 320 -8.68 4.84 12.51
CA GLY A 320 -7.66 5.59 11.78
C GLY A 320 -7.86 5.67 10.26
N HIS A 321 -9.06 5.39 9.77
CA HIS A 321 -9.40 5.45 8.35
C HIS A 321 -9.90 6.84 7.94
N GLU A 322 -9.95 7.12 6.62
CA GLU A 322 -10.57 8.34 6.08
C GLU A 322 -11.96 8.58 6.66
N PRO A 323 -12.31 9.83 7.00
CA PRO A 323 -13.59 10.15 7.62
C PRO A 323 -14.78 9.83 6.71
N PRO A 324 -15.70 8.90 7.10
CA PRO A 324 -16.95 8.70 6.39
C PRO A 324 -17.77 9.98 6.24
N LEU A 325 -18.52 10.09 5.15
CA LEU A 325 -19.41 11.20 4.86
C LEU A 325 -20.88 10.76 4.93
N LEU A 326 -21.63 11.26 5.88
CA LEU A 326 -23.09 11.16 5.86
C LEU A 326 -23.66 12.27 4.99
N PHE A 327 -24.40 11.92 3.96
CA PHE A 327 -25.09 12.82 3.06
C PHE A 327 -26.59 12.86 3.37
N ASP A 328 -27.10 14.02 3.75
CA ASP A 328 -28.53 14.30 3.89
C ASP A 328 -29.05 14.86 2.56
N ILE A 329 -29.78 14.02 1.83
CA ILE A 329 -30.32 14.37 0.52
C ILE A 329 -31.32 15.55 0.58
N MET A 330 -32.09 15.65 1.67
CA MET A 330 -33.11 16.70 1.83
C MET A 330 -32.49 18.08 2.06
N ARG A 331 -31.29 18.14 2.63
CA ARG A 331 -30.57 19.39 2.94
C ARG A 331 -29.37 19.63 2.03
N GLU A 332 -29.06 18.67 1.17
CA GLU A 332 -27.84 18.68 0.33
C GLU A 332 -26.56 18.92 1.14
N SER A 333 -26.55 18.45 2.39
CA SER A 333 -25.46 18.71 3.33
C SER A 333 -24.70 17.45 3.69
N PHE A 334 -23.40 17.62 4.00
CA PHE A 334 -22.53 16.54 4.42
C PHE A 334 -22.13 16.70 5.88
N MET A 335 -22.13 15.59 6.62
CA MET A 335 -21.51 15.48 7.93
C MET A 335 -20.36 14.48 7.85
N SER A 336 -19.16 14.90 8.26
CA SER A 336 -17.97 14.04 8.30
C SER A 336 -17.84 13.41 9.70
N ILE A 337 -17.48 12.12 9.73
CA ILE A 337 -17.33 11.35 10.96
C ILE A 337 -15.83 11.06 11.17
N PRO A 338 -15.15 11.79 12.05
CA PRO A 338 -13.71 11.67 12.23
C PRO A 338 -13.28 10.32 12.81
N ALA A 339 -12.03 9.92 12.53
CA ALA A 339 -11.39 8.84 13.25
C ALA A 339 -11.09 9.26 14.69
N ASP A 340 -11.44 8.40 15.65
CA ASP A 340 -11.20 8.63 17.08
C ASP A 340 -10.32 7.57 17.73
N ALA A 341 -9.82 6.64 16.94
CA ALA A 341 -8.96 5.58 17.42
C ALA A 341 -7.85 5.30 16.39
N PRO A 342 -6.69 4.82 16.85
CA PRO A 342 -5.59 4.48 15.95
C PRO A 342 -5.93 3.28 15.06
N PRO A 343 -5.19 3.09 13.96
CA PRO A 343 -5.29 1.91 13.10
C PRO A 343 -5.11 0.59 13.86
N LEU A 344 -5.62 -0.49 13.27
CA LEU A 344 -5.51 -1.85 13.80
C LEU A 344 -4.10 -2.40 13.60
N GLY A 345 -3.62 -3.23 14.54
CA GLY A 345 -2.32 -3.90 14.45
C GLY A 345 -1.14 -3.08 14.95
N ILE A 346 -1.37 -1.87 15.53
CA ILE A 346 -0.29 -1.03 16.10
C ILE A 346 0.08 -1.50 17.50
N ALA A 347 -0.89 -1.64 18.39
CA ALA A 347 -0.65 -2.14 19.75
C ALA A 347 -1.95 -2.71 20.35
N THR A 348 -1.81 -3.64 21.31
CA THR A 348 -2.93 -4.17 22.09
C THR A 348 -3.38 -3.18 23.17
N GLY A 349 -4.66 -3.23 23.55
CA GLY A 349 -5.20 -2.42 24.66
C GLY A 349 -5.39 -0.92 24.37
N ILE A 350 -5.13 -0.48 23.15
CA ILE A 350 -5.27 0.93 22.72
C ILE A 350 -6.73 1.43 22.86
N ALA A 351 -7.69 0.56 22.57
CA ALA A 351 -9.10 0.92 22.55
C ALA A 351 -9.80 0.93 23.94
N GLY A 352 -9.07 0.59 25.00
CA GLY A 352 -9.62 0.46 26.34
C GLY A 352 -10.45 -0.83 26.55
N PRO A 353 -11.04 -1.01 27.75
CA PRO A 353 -11.75 -2.24 28.11
C PRO A 353 -13.04 -2.47 27.31
N ASP A 354 -13.68 -1.40 26.83
CA ASP A 354 -14.95 -1.46 26.08
C ASP A 354 -14.76 -1.56 24.56
N GLY A 355 -13.53 -1.59 24.09
CA GLY A 355 -13.17 -1.62 22.68
C GLY A 355 -13.09 -0.23 22.04
N TYR A 356 -13.11 -0.21 20.71
CA TYR A 356 -13.06 1.04 19.94
C TYR A 356 -14.33 1.87 20.12
N PRO A 357 -14.25 3.22 20.14
CA PRO A 357 -15.41 4.10 20.24
C PRO A 357 -16.43 3.84 19.12
N VAL A 358 -17.72 3.88 19.47
CA VAL A 358 -18.82 3.64 18.53
C VAL A 358 -19.64 4.91 18.36
N VAL A 359 -19.90 5.28 17.10
CA VAL A 359 -20.81 6.35 16.73
C VAL A 359 -22.10 5.73 16.21
N GLU A 360 -23.25 6.22 16.68
CA GLU A 360 -24.57 5.83 16.19
C GLU A 360 -25.16 6.96 15.34
N LEU A 361 -25.57 6.61 14.12
CA LEU A 361 -26.12 7.53 13.11
C LEU A 361 -27.51 7.05 12.69
N ASP A 362 -28.47 7.96 12.63
CA ASP A 362 -29.75 7.73 11.95
C ASP A 362 -29.65 8.31 10.54
N LEU A 363 -29.69 7.45 9.51
CA LEU A 363 -29.54 7.87 8.11
C LEU A 363 -30.73 8.71 7.62
N LYS A 364 -31.93 8.53 8.16
CA LYS A 364 -33.14 9.29 7.80
C LYS A 364 -33.42 9.38 6.30
N GLY A 365 -33.20 8.31 5.57
CA GLY A 365 -33.29 8.30 4.11
C GLY A 365 -32.09 8.88 3.40
N GLY A 366 -31.03 9.22 4.11
CA GLY A 366 -29.73 9.64 3.55
C GLY A 366 -28.79 8.48 3.27
N SER A 367 -27.58 8.81 2.89
CA SER A 367 -26.54 7.86 2.47
C SER A 367 -25.24 8.11 3.21
N LEU A 368 -24.60 7.03 3.69
CA LEU A 368 -23.26 7.06 4.28
C LEU A 368 -22.23 6.57 3.27
N TYR A 369 -21.31 7.43 2.90
CA TYR A 369 -20.20 7.12 1.99
C TYR A 369 -18.92 6.90 2.78
N ILE A 370 -18.22 5.82 2.46
CA ILE A 370 -16.94 5.47 3.05
C ILE A 370 -15.98 5.17 1.90
N PHE A 371 -14.75 5.65 1.97
CA PHE A 371 -13.78 5.53 0.89
C PHE A 371 -12.36 5.54 1.41
N THR A 372 -11.44 4.96 0.65
CA THR A 372 -10.00 4.99 0.93
C THR A 372 -9.36 6.26 0.38
N ASP A 373 -8.16 6.59 0.84
CA ASP A 373 -7.40 7.77 0.41
C ASP A 373 -7.10 7.79 -1.09
N GLY A 374 -7.05 6.63 -1.74
CA GLY A 374 -6.94 6.53 -3.19
C GLY A 374 -8.00 7.31 -3.98
N LEU A 375 -9.15 7.64 -3.36
CA LEU A 375 -10.14 8.55 -3.94
C LEU A 375 -9.76 10.02 -3.74
N THR A 376 -9.45 10.42 -2.52
CA THR A 376 -9.14 11.84 -2.19
C THR A 376 -7.80 12.29 -2.76
N GLU A 377 -6.83 11.39 -2.84
CA GLU A 377 -5.50 11.64 -3.42
C GLU A 377 -5.45 11.47 -4.94
N ALA A 378 -6.53 10.98 -5.56
CA ALA A 378 -6.60 10.81 -7.01
C ALA A 378 -6.33 12.12 -7.75
N THR A 379 -5.56 12.04 -8.82
CA THR A 379 -5.25 13.19 -9.68
C THR A 379 -6.44 13.49 -10.60
N THR A 380 -6.91 14.73 -10.62
CA THR A 380 -7.96 15.21 -11.53
C THR A 380 -7.42 15.54 -12.92
N PHE A 381 -8.31 15.69 -13.92
CA PHE A 381 -7.95 16.18 -15.26
C PHE A 381 -7.23 17.53 -15.23
N GLY A 382 -7.46 18.35 -14.21
CA GLY A 382 -6.81 19.65 -14.01
C GLY A 382 -5.41 19.58 -13.37
N GLY A 383 -4.91 18.39 -13.02
CA GLY A 383 -3.56 18.18 -12.47
C GLY A 383 -3.43 18.38 -10.96
N GLY A 384 -4.53 18.65 -10.24
CA GLY A 384 -4.59 18.71 -8.78
C GLY A 384 -5.14 17.44 -8.18
N MET A 385 -5.02 17.25 -6.85
CA MET A 385 -5.70 16.19 -6.10
C MET A 385 -7.19 16.49 -6.03
N LEU A 386 -8.03 15.44 -6.04
CA LEU A 386 -9.49 15.57 -5.92
C LEU A 386 -9.90 16.20 -4.58
N GLY A 387 -9.30 15.72 -3.49
CA GLY A 387 -9.61 16.15 -2.13
C GLY A 387 -11.06 15.86 -1.71
N ILE A 388 -11.37 16.16 -0.45
CA ILE A 388 -12.68 15.89 0.12
C ILE A 388 -13.82 16.70 -0.54
N ASP A 389 -13.54 17.91 -0.96
CA ASP A 389 -14.54 18.76 -1.61
C ASP A 389 -14.86 18.27 -3.03
N GLY A 390 -13.88 17.72 -3.74
CA GLY A 390 -14.12 17.04 -5.01
C GLY A 390 -14.97 15.78 -4.84
N VAL A 391 -14.74 14.98 -3.78
CA VAL A 391 -15.58 13.82 -3.46
C VAL A 391 -17.03 14.25 -3.18
N ARG A 392 -17.22 15.31 -2.38
CA ARG A 392 -18.56 15.87 -2.10
C ARG A 392 -19.27 16.33 -3.37
N ALA A 393 -18.55 16.98 -4.30
CA ALA A 393 -19.10 17.40 -5.60
C ALA A 393 -19.53 16.19 -6.42
N LEU A 394 -18.68 15.18 -6.56
CA LEU A 394 -19.02 13.94 -7.30
C LEU A 394 -20.24 13.21 -6.71
N ILE A 395 -20.38 13.15 -5.38
CA ILE A 395 -21.56 12.57 -4.74
C ILE A 395 -22.81 13.36 -5.11
N ARG A 396 -22.79 14.69 -5.04
CA ARG A 396 -23.94 15.54 -5.41
C ARG A 396 -24.35 15.37 -6.88
N ASP A 397 -23.39 15.35 -7.78
CA ASP A 397 -23.62 15.29 -9.22
C ASP A 397 -24.29 13.97 -9.66
N HIS A 398 -24.19 12.93 -8.83
CA HIS A 398 -24.69 11.58 -9.16
C HIS A 398 -25.79 11.07 -8.21
N THR A 399 -26.43 11.93 -7.41
CA THR A 399 -27.44 11.55 -6.40
C THR A 399 -28.67 10.85 -6.98
N GLU A 400 -29.08 11.22 -8.20
CA GLU A 400 -30.24 10.65 -8.90
C GLU A 400 -30.00 9.22 -9.42
N GLU A 401 -28.75 8.76 -9.41
CA GLU A 401 -28.37 7.46 -9.94
C GLU A 401 -28.55 6.35 -8.90
N THR A 402 -28.68 5.12 -9.38
CA THR A 402 -28.63 3.94 -8.49
C THR A 402 -27.25 3.83 -7.84
N PRO A 403 -27.15 3.27 -6.60
CA PRO A 403 -25.88 3.18 -5.87
C PRO A 403 -24.74 2.59 -6.68
N ASP A 404 -24.98 1.50 -7.39
CA ASP A 404 -23.98 0.85 -8.26
C ASP A 404 -23.44 1.75 -9.37
N LEU A 405 -24.33 2.50 -10.05
CA LEU A 405 -23.94 3.42 -11.12
C LEU A 405 -23.18 4.61 -10.53
N ARG A 406 -23.66 5.14 -9.42
CA ARG A 406 -23.05 6.25 -8.70
C ARG A 406 -21.62 5.92 -8.30
N LEU A 407 -21.38 4.77 -7.66
CA LEU A 407 -20.03 4.35 -7.29
C LEU A 407 -19.13 4.17 -8.52
N LYS A 408 -19.66 3.60 -9.63
CA LYS A 408 -18.90 3.45 -10.88
C LYS A 408 -18.55 4.79 -11.52
N HIS A 409 -19.45 5.76 -11.50
CA HIS A 409 -19.19 7.11 -12.04
C HIS A 409 -18.18 7.86 -11.17
N ILE A 410 -18.31 7.80 -9.84
CA ILE A 410 -17.32 8.40 -8.93
C ILE A 410 -15.93 7.77 -9.15
N ALA A 411 -15.83 6.45 -9.20
CA ALA A 411 -14.57 5.76 -9.47
C ALA A 411 -14.04 6.05 -10.89
N GLY A 412 -14.95 6.19 -11.87
CA GLY A 412 -14.61 6.54 -13.26
C GLY A 412 -14.09 7.95 -13.43
N ALA A 413 -14.57 8.91 -12.63
CA ALA A 413 -14.17 10.32 -12.70
C ALA A 413 -12.68 10.55 -12.38
N VAL A 414 -12.08 9.66 -11.61
CA VAL A 414 -10.65 9.74 -11.24
C VAL A 414 -9.75 8.82 -12.07
N LYS A 415 -10.32 7.98 -12.92
CA LYS A 415 -9.58 7.08 -13.78
C LYS A 415 -9.19 7.76 -15.09
N LEU A 416 -7.99 8.33 -15.13
CA LEU A 416 -7.48 9.01 -16.31
C LEU A 416 -7.08 8.01 -17.42
N PRO A 417 -7.48 8.22 -18.69
CA PRO A 417 -7.08 7.35 -19.79
C PRO A 417 -5.56 7.24 -19.91
N GLY A 418 -5.05 6.00 -19.93
CA GLY A 418 -3.62 5.72 -20.12
C GLY A 418 -2.73 5.99 -18.90
N LYS A 419 -3.29 6.38 -17.75
CA LYS A 419 -2.54 6.50 -16.49
C LYS A 419 -3.07 5.47 -15.47
N PRO A 420 -2.19 4.68 -14.84
CA PRO A 420 -2.59 3.83 -13.72
C PRO A 420 -3.02 4.70 -12.54
N LEU A 421 -3.88 4.18 -11.69
CA LEU A 421 -4.18 4.80 -10.39
C LEU A 421 -2.91 4.87 -9.55
N HIS A 422 -2.81 5.92 -8.74
CA HIS A 422 -1.67 6.10 -7.83
C HIS A 422 -1.75 5.15 -6.64
N ASP A 423 -2.95 4.93 -6.12
CA ASP A 423 -3.26 4.00 -5.05
C ASP A 423 -4.54 3.23 -5.32
N ASP A 424 -4.77 2.16 -4.54
CA ASP A 424 -5.99 1.38 -4.59
C ASP A 424 -7.18 2.27 -4.24
N LEU A 425 -8.30 2.07 -4.91
CA LEU A 425 -9.49 2.88 -4.74
C LEU A 425 -10.66 2.00 -4.33
N THR A 426 -11.15 2.21 -3.13
CA THR A 426 -12.30 1.50 -2.61
C THR A 426 -13.35 2.48 -2.13
N LEU A 427 -14.60 2.23 -2.52
CA LEU A 427 -15.77 3.00 -2.08
C LEU A 427 -16.85 2.05 -1.61
N LEU A 428 -17.57 2.48 -0.57
CA LEU A 428 -18.75 1.80 -0.05
C LEU A 428 -19.82 2.83 0.27
N VAL A 429 -21.08 2.52 -0.06
CA VAL A 429 -22.23 3.32 0.32
C VAL A 429 -23.23 2.48 1.07
N VAL A 430 -23.75 3.02 2.18
CA VAL A 430 -24.86 2.48 2.96
C VAL A 430 -26.03 3.42 2.79
N GLU A 431 -27.18 2.93 2.27
CA GLU A 431 -28.37 3.74 2.01
C GLU A 431 -29.56 3.28 2.87
N ASP A 432 -30.30 4.24 3.39
CA ASP A 432 -31.58 3.98 4.03
C ASP A 432 -32.69 4.00 2.95
N ASN A 433 -33.12 2.82 2.49
CA ASN A 433 -34.16 2.69 1.46
C ASN A 433 -35.58 2.97 1.98
N GLY A 434 -35.71 3.46 3.22
CA GLY A 434 -36.99 3.90 3.77
C GLY A 434 -38.00 2.78 4.06
N VAL A 435 -37.64 1.51 3.91
CA VAL A 435 -38.51 0.36 4.23
C VAL A 435 -38.49 0.15 5.75
N ARG A 436 -39.24 0.98 6.46
CA ARG A 436 -39.37 0.88 7.93
C ARG A 436 -40.48 -0.09 8.29
N THR A 437 -40.17 -1.34 8.58
CA THR A 437 -41.02 -2.16 9.44
C THR A 437 -40.76 -1.70 10.88
N ALA A 438 -41.78 -1.16 11.54
CA ALA A 438 -41.63 -0.66 12.92
C ALA A 438 -40.99 -1.75 13.82
N PRO A 439 -39.81 -1.50 14.40
CA PRO A 439 -39.16 -2.49 15.24
C PRO A 439 -39.83 -2.54 16.62
N PRO A 440 -39.68 -3.64 17.39
CA PRO A 440 -39.94 -3.61 18.82
C PRO A 440 -38.91 -2.64 19.43
N LYS A 441 -39.41 -1.57 20.05
CA LYS A 441 -38.60 -0.59 20.77
C LYS A 441 -37.66 -1.29 21.75
N PRO A 442 -36.32 -1.05 21.66
CA PRO A 442 -35.45 -1.42 22.78
C PRO A 442 -35.89 -0.63 24.02
N PRO A 443 -35.84 -1.20 25.24
CA PRO A 443 -36.08 -0.47 26.45
C PRO A 443 -34.97 0.55 26.67
N GLY A 444 -35.20 1.80 26.34
CA GLY A 444 -34.27 2.87 26.59
C GLY A 444 -34.64 4.16 25.87
N VAL A 445 -35.02 5.14 26.64
CA VAL A 445 -35.20 6.56 26.35
C VAL A 445 -36.26 6.89 25.30
N GLN A 446 -37.49 7.06 25.72
CA GLN A 446 -38.47 7.88 25.00
C GLN A 446 -38.03 9.36 25.13
N LEU A 447 -37.19 9.82 24.20
CA LEU A 447 -37.27 11.21 23.79
C LEU A 447 -38.55 11.32 22.97
N ASP A 448 -39.37 12.33 23.21
CA ASP A 448 -40.64 12.54 22.53
C ASP A 448 -40.50 12.30 21.01
N ALA A 449 -41.48 11.64 20.38
CA ALA A 449 -41.46 11.18 19.02
C ALA A 449 -41.20 12.26 17.91
N ASN A 450 -41.00 13.51 18.33
CA ASN A 450 -40.72 14.67 17.49
C ASN A 450 -39.25 15.17 17.55
N THR A 451 -38.42 14.62 18.45
CA THR A 451 -37.00 15.06 18.53
C THR A 451 -36.14 14.24 17.59
N GLY A 452 -35.77 14.86 16.48
CA GLY A 452 -34.91 14.22 15.49
C GLY A 452 -33.45 14.13 15.94
N VAL A 453 -33.03 13.05 16.62
CA VAL A 453 -31.62 12.79 16.92
C VAL A 453 -30.89 12.65 15.60
N ILE A 454 -29.90 13.51 15.36
CA ILE A 454 -29.06 13.49 14.16
C ILE A 454 -27.79 12.66 14.36
N MET A 455 -27.30 12.60 15.61
CA MET A 455 -26.10 11.85 15.96
C MET A 455 -26.13 11.46 17.44
N ARG A 456 -25.68 10.24 17.72
CA ARG A 456 -25.40 9.75 19.09
C ARG A 456 -23.95 9.29 19.17
N ILE A 457 -23.25 9.71 20.23
CA ILE A 457 -21.91 9.24 20.54
C ILE A 457 -21.88 8.68 21.97
N ARG A 458 -21.25 7.52 22.14
CA ARG A 458 -20.98 6.92 23.44
C ARG A 458 -19.48 6.74 23.60
N VAL A 459 -18.94 7.28 24.68
CA VAL A 459 -17.52 7.23 24.99
C VAL A 459 -17.31 6.97 26.49
N PRO A 460 -16.21 6.31 26.88
CA PRO A 460 -15.77 6.26 28.27
C PRO A 460 -15.59 7.67 28.84
N ALA A 461 -15.97 7.85 30.13
CA ALA A 461 -15.88 9.13 30.82
C ALA A 461 -14.43 9.47 31.22
N VAL A 462 -13.56 9.68 30.26
CA VAL A 462 -12.15 10.04 30.43
C VAL A 462 -11.81 11.32 29.66
N ALA A 463 -10.85 12.10 30.20
CA ALA A 463 -10.50 13.42 29.64
C ALA A 463 -10.04 13.36 28.18
N ASP A 464 -9.34 12.30 27.78
CA ASP A 464 -8.83 12.11 26.42
C ASP A 464 -9.94 12.00 25.35
N ARG A 465 -11.14 11.57 25.77
CA ARG A 465 -12.30 11.42 24.87
C ARG A 465 -13.08 12.72 24.62
N LEU A 466 -12.80 13.77 25.38
CA LEU A 466 -13.42 15.08 25.17
C LEU A 466 -13.14 15.67 23.79
N LYS A 467 -11.98 15.34 23.20
CA LYS A 467 -11.65 15.77 21.83
C LYS A 467 -12.66 15.24 20.81
N LEU A 468 -13.11 14.00 20.96
CA LEU A 468 -14.11 13.40 20.07
C LEU A 468 -15.46 14.10 20.24
N ILE A 469 -15.90 14.31 21.49
CA ILE A 469 -17.18 14.98 21.78
C ILE A 469 -17.19 16.41 21.21
N ARG A 470 -16.07 17.16 21.34
CA ARG A 470 -15.92 18.48 20.72
C ARG A 470 -16.04 18.43 19.20
N THR A 471 -15.40 17.45 18.57
CA THR A 471 -15.49 17.27 17.12
C THR A 471 -16.92 16.91 16.69
N ALA A 472 -17.61 16.05 17.44
CA ALA A 472 -19.00 15.72 17.21
C ALA A 472 -19.92 16.96 17.32
N ALA A 473 -19.70 17.80 18.34
CA ALA A 473 -20.43 19.05 18.49
C ALA A 473 -20.21 20.02 17.31
N MET A 474 -18.95 20.15 16.83
CA MET A 474 -18.64 20.93 15.63
C MET A 474 -19.35 20.39 14.38
N GLN A 475 -19.37 19.08 14.20
CA GLN A 475 -20.05 18.46 13.07
C GLN A 475 -21.57 18.60 13.13
N ALA A 476 -22.17 18.48 14.33
CA ALA A 476 -23.60 18.73 14.51
C ALA A 476 -23.98 20.18 14.21
N ALA A 477 -23.14 21.16 14.60
CA ALA A 477 -23.31 22.56 14.25
C ALA A 477 -23.17 22.81 12.74
N ALA A 478 -22.17 22.21 12.10
CA ALA A 478 -21.97 22.30 10.65
C ALA A 478 -23.16 21.69 9.87
N TYR A 479 -23.66 20.55 10.33
CA TYR A 479 -24.87 19.93 9.78
C TYR A 479 -26.09 20.86 9.82
N CYS A 480 -26.21 21.66 10.90
CA CYS A 480 -27.25 22.68 11.02
C CYS A 480 -26.92 24.01 10.31
N SER A 481 -25.82 24.09 9.55
CA SER A 481 -25.37 25.30 8.84
C SER A 481 -25.11 26.50 9.76
N CYS A 482 -24.58 26.26 10.97
CA CYS A 482 -24.24 27.29 11.93
C CYS A 482 -22.87 27.93 11.63
N ASP A 483 -22.72 29.20 11.98
CA ASP A 483 -21.45 29.91 11.84
C ASP A 483 -20.41 29.51 12.90
N ALA A 484 -19.16 29.98 12.73
CA ALA A 484 -18.05 29.63 13.59
C ALA A 484 -18.25 30.09 15.05
N SER A 485 -18.85 31.26 15.29
CA SER A 485 -19.09 31.79 16.63
C SER A 485 -20.13 30.97 17.37
N TRP A 486 -21.22 30.65 16.71
CA TRP A 486 -22.28 29.79 17.24
C TRP A 486 -21.75 28.39 17.57
N THR A 487 -20.90 27.85 16.68
CA THR A 487 -20.24 26.54 16.86
C THR A 487 -19.31 26.52 18.06
N GLN A 488 -18.51 27.57 18.25
CA GLN A 488 -17.62 27.68 19.42
C GLN A 488 -18.38 27.69 20.73
N ASP A 489 -19.48 28.41 20.80
CA ASP A 489 -20.35 28.46 21.97
C ASP A 489 -20.93 27.08 22.30
N LEU A 490 -21.41 26.34 21.28
CA LEU A 490 -21.93 24.98 21.48
C LEU A 490 -20.85 24.04 21.99
N VAL A 491 -19.68 24.04 21.35
CA VAL A 491 -18.53 23.21 21.73
C VAL A 491 -18.13 23.49 23.19
N LEU A 492 -18.08 24.76 23.57
CA LEU A 492 -17.74 25.18 24.93
C LEU A 492 -18.74 24.65 25.95
N ALA A 493 -20.04 24.77 25.65
CA ALA A 493 -21.10 24.28 26.55
C ALA A 493 -21.07 22.76 26.72
N VAL A 494 -20.89 22.04 25.61
CA VAL A 494 -20.86 20.57 25.62
C VAL A 494 -19.59 20.05 26.31
N ASP A 495 -18.44 20.65 26.04
CA ASP A 495 -17.16 20.28 26.66
C ASP A 495 -17.22 20.46 28.18
N GLU A 496 -17.69 21.61 28.65
CA GLU A 496 -17.84 21.92 30.09
C GLU A 496 -18.85 20.97 30.77
N ALA A 497 -19.95 20.66 30.11
CA ALA A 497 -20.93 19.70 30.63
C ALA A 497 -20.31 18.29 30.76
N CYS A 498 -19.55 17.82 29.77
CA CYS A 498 -18.86 16.54 29.86
C CYS A 498 -17.76 16.53 30.92
N GLN A 499 -16.98 17.61 31.05
CA GLN A 499 -16.01 17.74 32.15
C GLN A 499 -16.68 17.67 33.52
N ASN A 500 -17.86 18.26 33.67
CA ASN A 500 -18.62 18.19 34.91
C ASN A 500 -19.09 16.75 35.22
N ILE A 501 -19.51 15.99 34.21
CA ILE A 501 -19.82 14.56 34.35
C ILE A 501 -18.59 13.79 34.84
N ILE A 502 -17.45 13.94 34.16
CA ILE A 502 -16.20 13.24 34.53
C ILE A 502 -15.79 13.57 35.96
N ARG A 503 -15.78 14.86 36.34
CA ARG A 503 -15.28 15.31 37.64
C ARG A 503 -16.26 15.05 38.78
N HIS A 504 -17.54 15.23 38.55
CA HIS A 504 -18.54 15.26 39.64
C HIS A 504 -19.42 14.01 39.68
N ALA A 505 -19.82 13.46 38.51
CA ALA A 505 -20.62 12.25 38.49
C ALA A 505 -19.72 11.00 38.69
N TYR A 506 -18.56 10.97 38.09
CA TYR A 506 -17.62 9.86 38.22
C TYR A 506 -16.41 10.13 39.15
N GLY A 507 -16.38 11.28 39.82
CA GLY A 507 -15.34 11.61 40.80
C GLY A 507 -13.94 11.73 40.24
N GLY A 508 -13.75 11.88 38.91
CA GLY A 508 -12.48 11.93 38.25
C GLY A 508 -11.76 10.57 38.12
N VAL A 509 -12.45 9.47 38.39
CA VAL A 509 -11.91 8.11 38.26
C VAL A 509 -12.02 7.68 36.79
N GLU A 510 -10.88 7.42 36.14
CA GLU A 510 -10.83 6.95 34.76
C GLU A 510 -11.53 5.59 34.61
N GLY A 511 -12.41 5.49 33.61
CA GLY A 511 -13.12 4.25 33.30
C GLY A 511 -14.29 3.91 34.27
N ALA A 512 -14.71 4.85 35.15
CA ALA A 512 -15.80 4.62 36.07
C ALA A 512 -17.18 4.49 35.39
N GLY A 513 -17.31 4.85 34.10
CA GLY A 513 -18.54 4.73 33.33
C GLY A 513 -18.44 5.44 31.97
N ASP A 514 -19.57 5.52 31.28
CA ASP A 514 -19.68 6.13 29.96
C ASP A 514 -20.44 7.46 29.98
N ILE A 515 -20.16 8.28 28.98
CA ILE A 515 -20.97 9.44 28.61
C ILE A 515 -21.63 9.14 27.27
N VAL A 516 -22.95 9.32 27.19
CA VAL A 516 -23.69 9.28 25.92
C VAL A 516 -24.16 10.70 25.61
N VAL A 517 -23.86 11.17 24.41
CA VAL A 517 -24.22 12.50 23.93
C VAL A 517 -25.08 12.36 22.68
N ASP A 518 -26.31 12.83 22.73
CA ASP A 518 -27.24 12.90 21.62
C ASP A 518 -27.34 14.33 21.10
N PHE A 519 -27.12 14.51 19.83
CA PHE A 519 -27.39 15.77 19.13
C PHE A 519 -28.70 15.61 18.38
N ALA A 520 -29.68 16.49 18.67
CA ALA A 520 -31.00 16.42 18.06
C ALA A 520 -31.44 17.80 17.58
N GLN A 521 -31.96 17.87 16.37
CA GLN A 521 -32.59 19.09 15.88
C GLN A 521 -34.09 19.04 16.14
N ASP A 522 -34.59 20.06 16.82
CA ASP A 522 -36.00 20.24 17.15
C ASP A 522 -36.46 21.62 16.62
N GLY A 523 -37.07 21.62 15.43
CA GLY A 523 -37.48 22.83 14.75
C GLY A 523 -36.33 23.80 14.47
N ASP A 524 -36.36 24.96 15.17
CA ASP A 524 -35.37 26.04 15.05
C ASP A 524 -34.25 25.96 16.12
N ALA A 525 -34.09 24.84 16.79
CA ALA A 525 -33.08 24.67 17.84
C ALA A 525 -32.29 23.37 17.67
N LEU A 526 -31.02 23.39 18.08
CA LEU A 526 -30.23 22.20 18.32
C LEU A 526 -30.26 21.90 19.82
N SER A 527 -30.69 20.70 20.16
CA SER A 527 -30.70 20.16 21.52
C SER A 527 -29.61 19.12 21.67
N VAL A 528 -28.83 19.20 22.75
CA VAL A 528 -27.81 18.20 23.11
C VAL A 528 -28.24 17.55 24.43
N PHE A 529 -28.36 16.23 24.40
CA PHE A 529 -28.70 15.44 25.58
C PHE A 529 -27.45 14.68 26.04
N LEU A 530 -27.02 14.96 27.26
CA LEU A 530 -25.87 14.30 27.87
C LEU A 530 -26.41 13.34 28.94
N MET A 531 -26.04 12.08 28.81
CA MET A 531 -26.43 11.01 29.71
C MET A 531 -25.21 10.39 30.36
N ASP A 532 -25.29 10.15 31.66
CA ASP A 532 -24.32 9.37 32.40
C ASP A 532 -25.02 8.27 33.23
N PHE A 533 -24.25 7.32 33.71
CA PHE A 533 -24.73 6.16 34.44
C PHE A 533 -24.31 6.17 35.93
N ALA A 534 -23.83 7.32 36.41
CA ALA A 534 -23.47 7.52 37.79
C ALA A 534 -24.74 7.62 38.71
N PRO A 535 -24.60 7.52 40.01
CA PRO A 535 -25.73 7.78 40.94
C PRO A 535 -26.38 9.14 40.67
N PRO A 536 -27.74 9.26 40.85
CA PRO A 536 -28.45 10.50 40.61
C PRO A 536 -27.89 11.68 41.42
N VAL A 537 -27.68 12.79 40.74
CA VAL A 537 -27.16 14.03 41.34
C VAL A 537 -28.28 14.76 42.05
N ASP A 538 -28.02 15.23 43.30
CA ASP A 538 -28.93 16.13 44.03
C ASP A 538 -28.84 17.54 43.42
N ILE A 539 -29.81 17.86 42.55
CA ILE A 539 -29.89 19.13 41.82
C ILE A 539 -29.96 20.34 42.79
N SER A 540 -30.44 20.16 44.03
CA SER A 540 -30.54 21.25 45.02
C SER A 540 -29.17 21.74 45.52
N GLN A 541 -28.14 20.93 45.37
CA GLN A 541 -26.75 21.26 45.73
C GLN A 541 -25.96 21.96 44.62
N ILE A 542 -26.50 22.00 43.41
CA ILE A 542 -25.86 22.67 42.28
C ILE A 542 -26.10 24.19 42.40
N LYS A 543 -25.22 24.89 43.12
CA LYS A 543 -25.28 26.36 43.25
C LYS A 543 -24.40 27.00 42.18
N SER A 544 -24.96 27.86 41.32
CA SER A 544 -24.18 28.78 40.52
C SER A 544 -23.50 29.79 41.45
N ARG A 545 -22.19 29.92 41.38
CA ARG A 545 -21.41 30.94 42.11
C ARG A 545 -21.45 32.28 41.39
N ASP A 546 -21.33 33.37 42.18
CA ASP A 546 -21.20 34.72 41.65
C ASP A 546 -19.85 34.86 40.90
N ILE A 547 -19.86 35.56 39.77
CA ILE A 547 -18.69 35.82 38.90
C ILE A 547 -17.54 36.50 39.67
N ASN A 548 -17.83 37.19 40.74
CA ASN A 548 -16.85 37.90 41.58
C ASN A 548 -16.11 37.03 42.61
N ASP A 549 -16.44 35.74 42.74
CA ASP A 549 -15.73 34.82 43.64
C ASP A 549 -14.58 34.08 42.92
N VAL A 550 -13.38 34.60 43.06
CA VAL A 550 -12.13 34.21 42.34
C VAL A 550 -11.56 32.84 42.77
N ARG A 551 -12.28 31.98 43.47
CA ARG A 551 -11.79 30.64 43.84
C ARG A 551 -11.89 29.65 42.68
N PRO A 552 -10.93 28.73 42.51
CA PRO A 552 -11.02 27.71 41.45
C PRO A 552 -12.20 26.76 41.67
N GLY A 553 -13.06 26.59 40.65
CA GLY A 553 -14.22 25.68 40.61
C GLY A 553 -15.58 26.39 40.78
N GLY A 554 -16.58 26.01 39.92
CA GLY A 554 -17.97 26.49 39.98
C GLY A 554 -18.40 27.50 38.91
N LEU A 555 -17.51 27.87 38.00
CA LEU A 555 -17.82 28.74 36.85
C LEU A 555 -18.49 28.00 35.69
N GLY A 556 -18.37 26.66 35.60
CA GLY A 556 -18.84 25.87 34.49
C GLY A 556 -20.33 25.95 34.19
N VAL A 557 -21.18 25.87 35.24
CA VAL A 557 -22.64 25.99 35.07
C VAL A 557 -23.03 27.38 34.58
N HIS A 558 -22.31 28.42 35.04
CA HIS A 558 -22.54 29.80 34.60
C HIS A 558 -22.15 29.96 33.11
N LEU A 559 -21.01 29.39 32.73
CA LEU A 559 -20.52 29.42 31.35
C LEU A 559 -21.50 28.72 30.39
N ILE A 560 -21.98 27.52 30.75
CA ILE A 560 -22.98 26.81 29.98
C ILE A 560 -24.23 27.69 29.76
N LYS A 561 -24.76 28.29 30.83
CA LYS A 561 -25.94 29.14 30.75
C LYS A 561 -25.73 30.45 29.97
N SER A 562 -24.50 30.96 29.87
CA SER A 562 -24.21 32.17 29.14
C SER A 562 -24.16 31.97 27.61
N VAL A 563 -23.88 30.74 27.14
CA VAL A 563 -23.72 30.43 25.73
C VAL A 563 -24.84 29.56 25.15
N THR A 564 -25.81 29.12 25.98
CA THR A 564 -26.97 28.33 25.54
C THR A 564 -28.27 29.04 25.92
N ASP A 565 -29.37 28.76 25.20
CA ASP A 565 -30.69 29.33 25.48
C ASP A 565 -31.40 28.63 26.64
N ASP A 566 -31.13 27.32 26.82
CA ASP A 566 -31.66 26.53 27.93
C ASP A 566 -30.66 25.45 28.34
N ALA A 567 -30.54 25.20 29.67
CA ALA A 567 -29.69 24.18 30.23
C ALA A 567 -30.29 23.63 31.50
N ARG A 568 -30.77 22.38 31.48
CA ARG A 568 -31.53 21.79 32.62
C ARG A 568 -31.36 20.28 32.70
N PHE A 569 -31.49 19.74 33.91
CA PHE A 569 -31.65 18.32 34.12
C PHE A 569 -33.08 17.88 33.79
N LEU A 570 -33.19 16.74 33.13
CA LEU A 570 -34.47 16.08 32.87
C LEU A 570 -34.57 14.80 33.71
N PRO A 571 -35.78 14.28 33.96
CA PRO A 571 -35.92 12.95 34.54
C PRO A 571 -35.20 11.91 33.68
N PRO A 572 -34.21 11.17 34.23
CA PRO A 572 -33.51 10.18 33.45
C PRO A 572 -34.41 8.97 33.18
N PRO A 573 -34.29 8.34 32.01
CA PRO A 573 -35.00 7.11 31.70
C PRO A 573 -34.42 5.92 32.50
N PRO A 574 -35.14 4.79 32.58
CA PRO A 574 -34.66 3.60 33.26
C PRO A 574 -33.27 3.17 32.77
N GLY A 575 -32.34 2.97 33.72
CA GLY A 575 -30.97 2.56 33.44
C GLY A 575 -29.98 3.70 33.15
N VAL A 576 -30.40 4.94 33.12
CA VAL A 576 -29.57 6.15 33.06
C VAL A 576 -29.52 6.80 34.42
N GLY A 577 -28.35 7.23 34.88
CA GLY A 577 -28.18 7.87 36.17
C GLY A 577 -28.62 9.33 36.14
N ASN A 578 -28.12 10.11 35.18
CA ASN A 578 -28.46 11.51 35.00
C ASN A 578 -28.69 11.84 33.53
N LEU A 579 -29.60 12.78 33.27
CA LEU A 579 -29.88 13.30 31.92
C LEU A 579 -29.85 14.84 31.97
N PHE A 580 -28.88 15.44 31.26
CA PHE A 580 -28.74 16.88 31.16
C PHE A 580 -29.00 17.33 29.71
N LYS A 581 -29.90 18.30 29.52
CA LYS A 581 -30.27 18.85 28.22
C LYS A 581 -29.70 20.26 28.07
N LEU A 582 -29.02 20.51 26.96
CA LEU A 582 -28.63 21.83 26.48
C LEU A 582 -29.47 22.15 25.24
N THR A 583 -29.91 23.40 25.07
CA THR A 583 -30.64 23.85 23.89
C THR A 583 -30.06 25.19 23.42
N LYS A 584 -29.75 25.28 22.11
CA LYS A 584 -29.29 26.51 21.47
C LYS A 584 -30.05 26.73 20.16
N ARG A 585 -30.69 27.90 20.03
CA ARG A 585 -31.46 28.25 18.84
C ARG A 585 -30.53 28.38 17.62
N LEU A 586 -31.00 27.88 16.51
CA LEU A 586 -30.27 28.00 15.24
C LEU A 586 -30.34 29.45 14.75
N PRO A 587 -29.28 29.94 14.07
CA PRO A 587 -29.34 31.26 13.47
C PRO A 587 -30.42 31.29 12.37
N PRO A 588 -31.06 32.45 12.15
CA PRO A 588 -32.03 32.56 11.08
C PRO A 588 -31.38 32.24 9.74
N LYS A 589 -32.03 31.40 8.94
CA LYS A 589 -31.51 31.08 7.60
C LYS A 589 -31.41 32.38 6.80
N VAL A 590 -30.19 32.76 6.41
CA VAL A 590 -29.96 33.80 5.43
C VAL A 590 -30.39 33.23 4.07
N ASN A 591 -31.52 33.72 3.56
CA ASN A 591 -32.01 33.37 2.21
C ASN A 591 -31.05 33.85 1.12
#